data_6597fee319e3765550e1013dff800a82
#
_entry.id   6597fee319e3765550e1013dff800a82
#
_cell.length_a   1.000
_cell.length_b   1.000
_cell.length_c   1.000
_cell.angle_alpha   90.00
_cell.angle_beta   90.00
_cell.angle_gamma   90.00
#
_symmetry.space_group_name_H-M   'P 1'
#
loop_
_entity.id
_entity.type
_entity.pdbx_description
1 polymer ?
#
loop_
_entity_poly.entity_id
_entity_poly.type
_entity_poly.pdbx_seq_one_letter_code
_entity_poly.pdbx_strand_id
1 'polypeptide(L)'
;IMATCIDMAGATYPAKYKGNDIIPMAGKSLLPIFKTGHREGHDYLGFEHFNERAFLAKDGWKLVRPGENAKWELYNLNEDRSEQHNLADKYPEKKNEMVKAYEEWAKRCMVEPYPGQKKK
;
A
#
# COMPACT_ATOMS: atom_id res chain seq x y z
N ILE A 1 5.79 -13.96 -1.34
CA ILE A 1 6.50 -15.24 -1.52
C ILE A 1 7.72 -15.28 -0.59
N MET A 2 8.69 -14.38 -0.71
CA MET A 2 9.95 -14.40 0.07
C MET A 2 9.72 -14.54 1.59
N ALA A 3 8.82 -13.75 2.19
CA ALA A 3 8.49 -13.84 3.61
C ALA A 3 8.07 -15.26 4.03
N THR A 4 7.28 -15.93 3.20
CA THR A 4 6.81 -17.29 3.46
C THR A 4 7.95 -18.31 3.35
N CYS A 5 8.82 -18.18 2.35
CA CYS A 5 9.96 -19.11 2.19
C CYS A 5 10.94 -18.99 3.37
N ILE A 6 11.24 -17.76 3.81
CA ILE A 6 12.12 -17.52 4.95
C ILE A 6 11.54 -18.11 6.24
N ASP A 7 10.24 -17.89 6.48
CA ASP A 7 9.52 -18.40 7.65
C ASP A 7 9.47 -19.95 7.64
N MET A 8 9.16 -20.57 6.49
CA MET A 8 9.17 -22.03 6.33
C MET A 8 10.55 -22.65 6.55
N ALA A 9 11.61 -21.93 6.16
CA ALA A 9 12.99 -22.38 6.34
C ALA A 9 13.51 -22.15 7.79
N GLY A 10 12.72 -21.51 8.66
CA GLY A 10 13.18 -21.11 9.98
C GLY A 10 14.33 -20.09 9.96
N ALA A 11 14.48 -19.37 8.84
CA ALA A 11 15.56 -18.39 8.63
C ALA A 11 15.13 -17.00 9.09
N THR A 12 16.11 -16.15 9.35
CA THR A 12 15.89 -14.73 9.70
C THR A 12 16.34 -13.85 8.55
N TYR A 13 15.47 -12.91 8.13
CA TYR A 13 15.87 -11.88 7.17
C TYR A 13 16.82 -10.90 7.82
N PRO A 14 18.04 -10.71 7.29
CA PRO A 14 19.06 -9.90 7.94
C PRO A 14 18.71 -8.41 7.89
N ALA A 15 19.10 -7.65 8.92
CA ALA A 15 19.02 -6.19 8.92
C ALA A 15 20.18 -5.52 8.14
N LYS A 16 21.30 -6.25 7.97
CA LYS A 16 22.50 -5.75 7.28
C LYS A 16 23.09 -6.80 6.34
N TYR A 17 23.66 -6.34 5.23
CA TYR A 17 24.45 -7.16 4.33
C TYR A 17 25.73 -6.45 3.95
N LYS A 18 26.88 -7.11 4.15
CA LYS A 18 28.23 -6.55 3.92
C LYS A 18 28.44 -5.17 4.56
N GLY A 19 27.92 -4.99 5.79
CA GLY A 19 28.07 -3.75 6.56
C GLY A 19 27.03 -2.66 6.24
N ASN A 20 26.23 -2.81 5.18
CA ASN A 20 25.19 -1.86 4.80
C ASN A 20 23.83 -2.27 5.35
N ASP A 21 23.03 -1.30 5.78
CA ASP A 21 21.63 -1.52 6.12
C ASP A 21 20.83 -1.90 4.88
N ILE A 22 19.94 -2.87 5.02
CA ILE A 22 19.06 -3.31 3.93
C ILE A 22 17.60 -2.98 4.23
N ILE A 23 16.82 -2.77 3.17
CA ILE A 23 15.40 -2.45 3.29
C ILE A 23 14.68 -3.60 3.99
N PRO A 24 13.95 -3.36 5.10
CA PRO A 24 13.17 -4.38 5.78
C PRO A 24 12.15 -5.02 4.85
N MET A 25 11.95 -6.32 5.02
CA MET A 25 10.94 -7.06 4.26
C MET A 25 9.53 -6.59 4.64
N ALA A 26 8.81 -6.00 3.68
CA ALA A 26 7.45 -5.51 3.87
C ALA A 26 6.39 -6.63 3.85
N GLY A 27 6.68 -7.76 3.19
CA GLY A 27 5.75 -8.88 3.07
C GLY A 27 5.56 -9.63 4.39
N LYS A 28 4.35 -10.11 4.63
CA LYS A 28 4.01 -11.02 5.74
C LYS A 28 3.93 -12.46 5.23
N SER A 29 4.39 -13.42 6.04
CA SER A 29 4.34 -14.85 5.72
C SER A 29 2.89 -15.35 5.56
N LEU A 30 2.68 -16.28 4.63
CA LEU A 30 1.42 -17.03 4.48
C LEU A 30 1.39 -18.30 5.34
N LEU A 31 2.50 -18.65 6.01
CA LEU A 31 2.58 -19.87 6.83
C LEU A 31 1.47 -19.97 7.90
N PRO A 32 1.07 -18.87 8.57
CA PRO A 32 -0.06 -18.94 9.50
C PRO A 32 -1.37 -19.35 8.82
N ILE A 33 -1.62 -18.89 7.57
CA ILE A 33 -2.82 -19.30 6.81
C ILE A 33 -2.78 -20.81 6.55
N PHE A 34 -1.63 -21.37 6.17
CA PHE A 34 -1.49 -22.80 5.91
C PHE A 34 -1.69 -23.65 7.18
N LYS A 35 -1.34 -23.12 8.36
CA LYS A 35 -1.45 -23.84 9.64
C LYS A 35 -2.83 -23.67 10.31
N THR A 36 -3.42 -22.49 10.24
CA THR A 36 -4.60 -22.13 11.05
C THR A 36 -5.77 -21.56 10.25
N GLY A 37 -5.61 -21.39 8.91
CA GLY A 37 -6.61 -20.73 8.07
C GLY A 37 -6.66 -19.20 8.20
N HIS A 38 -5.85 -18.61 9.09
CA HIS A 38 -5.91 -17.19 9.38
C HIS A 38 -4.53 -16.53 9.45
N ARG A 39 -4.47 -15.25 9.09
CA ARG A 39 -3.28 -14.38 9.22
C ARG A 39 -3.71 -12.93 9.40
N GLU A 40 -2.99 -12.20 10.23
CA GLU A 40 -3.14 -10.74 10.36
C GLU A 40 -2.82 -10.04 9.02
N GLY A 41 -3.76 -9.25 8.53
CA GLY A 41 -3.62 -8.46 7.30
C GLY A 41 -2.57 -7.35 7.43
N HIS A 42 -2.31 -6.65 6.32
CA HIS A 42 -1.59 -5.36 6.35
C HIS A 42 -2.57 -4.27 6.76
N ASP A 43 -2.09 -3.25 7.48
CA ASP A 43 -2.91 -2.09 7.82
C ASP A 43 -3.26 -1.29 6.57
N TYR A 44 -2.31 -1.22 5.63
CA TYR A 44 -2.46 -0.58 4.32
C TYR A 44 -1.77 -1.38 3.22
N LEU A 45 -2.33 -1.30 2.01
CA LEU A 45 -1.70 -1.75 0.77
C LEU A 45 -1.61 -0.55 -0.18
N GLY A 46 -0.39 -0.17 -0.56
CA GLY A 46 -0.12 0.92 -1.48
C GLY A 46 0.17 0.40 -2.88
N PHE A 47 -0.32 1.12 -3.87
CA PHE A 47 -0.14 0.85 -5.30
C PHE A 47 0.24 2.12 -6.03
N GLU A 48 1.17 2.02 -6.96
CA GLU A 48 1.55 3.08 -7.88
C GLU A 48 1.88 2.47 -9.24
N HIS A 49 1.34 3.05 -10.31
CA HIS A 49 1.60 2.66 -11.68
C HIS A 49 1.39 3.84 -12.63
N PHE A 50 2.43 4.28 -13.32
CA PHE A 50 2.37 5.42 -14.27
C PHE A 50 1.71 6.69 -13.71
N ASN A 51 2.00 7.08 -12.47
CA ASN A 51 1.37 8.17 -11.72
C ASN A 51 -0.11 7.95 -11.31
N GLU A 52 -0.68 6.79 -11.61
CA GLU A 52 -1.93 6.34 -11.00
C GLU A 52 -1.64 5.76 -9.62
N ARG A 53 -2.43 6.11 -8.63
CA ARG A 53 -2.15 5.79 -7.24
C ARG A 53 -3.37 5.23 -6.57
N ALA A 54 -3.18 4.19 -5.76
CA ALA A 54 -4.23 3.68 -4.89
C ALA A 54 -3.66 3.28 -3.53
N PHE A 55 -4.48 3.41 -2.50
CA PHE A 55 -4.13 3.05 -1.14
C PHE A 55 -5.33 2.42 -0.46
N LEU A 56 -5.22 1.15 -0.10
CA LEU A 56 -6.30 0.37 0.50
C LEU A 56 -6.01 0.16 1.98
N ALA A 57 -6.91 0.62 2.84
CA ALA A 57 -6.86 0.42 4.27
C ALA A 57 -7.53 -0.89 4.70
N LYS A 58 -7.10 -1.46 5.83
CA LYS A 58 -7.61 -2.70 6.42
C LYS A 58 -9.12 -2.64 6.74
N ASP A 59 -9.63 -1.46 7.04
CA ASP A 59 -11.04 -1.19 7.35
C ASP A 59 -11.94 -1.06 6.11
N GLY A 60 -11.38 -1.30 4.90
CA GLY A 60 -12.10 -1.30 3.64
C GLY A 60 -12.20 0.06 2.94
N TRP A 61 -11.62 1.12 3.50
CA TRP A 61 -11.50 2.39 2.80
C TRP A 61 -10.42 2.33 1.73
N LYS A 62 -10.72 2.87 0.56
CA LYS A 62 -9.80 2.95 -0.57
C LYS A 62 -9.68 4.38 -1.06
N LEU A 63 -8.44 4.85 -1.14
CA LEU A 63 -8.06 6.12 -1.72
C LEU A 63 -7.53 5.87 -3.13
N VAL A 64 -7.96 6.66 -4.12
CA VAL A 64 -7.54 6.53 -5.52
C VAL A 64 -7.18 7.90 -6.08
N ARG A 65 -6.16 7.95 -6.92
CA ARG A 65 -5.82 9.11 -7.74
C ARG A 65 -5.50 8.63 -9.17
N PRO A 66 -6.45 8.77 -10.12
CA PRO A 66 -6.34 8.20 -11.46
C PRO A 66 -5.49 9.07 -12.41
N GLY A 67 -4.36 9.54 -11.96
CA GLY A 67 -3.41 10.31 -12.75
C GLY A 67 -2.79 11.49 -12.00
N GLU A 68 -1.74 12.08 -12.59
CA GLU A 68 -0.93 13.11 -11.92
C GLU A 68 -1.71 14.37 -11.54
N ASN A 69 -2.62 14.82 -12.41
CA ASN A 69 -3.41 16.04 -12.21
C ASN A 69 -4.82 15.79 -11.66
N ALA A 70 -5.17 14.52 -11.39
CA ALA A 70 -6.46 14.17 -10.83
C ALA A 70 -6.55 14.51 -9.35
N LYS A 71 -7.74 14.73 -8.85
CA LYS A 71 -8.00 14.86 -7.41
C LYS A 71 -8.01 13.46 -6.78
N TRP A 72 -7.77 13.41 -5.48
CA TRP A 72 -7.97 12.21 -4.69
C TRP A 72 -9.46 11.89 -4.56
N GLU A 73 -9.81 10.65 -4.79
CA GLU A 73 -11.12 10.05 -4.63
C GLU A 73 -11.09 9.09 -3.46
N LEU A 74 -12.19 8.94 -2.75
CA LEU A 74 -12.31 8.10 -1.56
C LEU A 74 -13.52 7.19 -1.69
N TYR A 75 -13.34 5.90 -1.43
CA TYR A 75 -14.39 4.87 -1.53
C TYR A 75 -14.43 4.00 -0.28
N ASN A 76 -15.63 3.52 0.07
CA ASN A 76 -15.81 2.51 1.11
C ASN A 76 -16.18 1.18 0.44
N LEU A 77 -15.22 0.27 0.29
CA LEU A 77 -15.41 -1.01 -0.40
C LEU A 77 -16.32 -1.99 0.36
N ASN A 78 -16.63 -1.74 1.63
CA ASN A 78 -17.60 -2.55 2.37
C ASN A 78 -19.02 -2.33 1.88
N GLU A 79 -19.32 -1.12 1.36
CA GLU A 79 -20.63 -0.69 0.88
C GLU A 79 -20.68 -0.55 -0.65
N ASP A 80 -19.56 -0.16 -1.26
CA ASP A 80 -19.45 0.14 -2.69
C ASP A 80 -18.20 -0.53 -3.31
N ARG A 81 -18.28 -1.82 -3.60
CA ARG A 81 -17.17 -2.60 -4.18
C ARG A 81 -16.83 -2.19 -5.61
N SER A 82 -17.72 -1.53 -6.32
CA SER A 82 -17.56 -1.09 -7.70
C SER A 82 -17.14 0.38 -7.83
N GLU A 83 -16.90 1.07 -6.70
CA GLU A 83 -16.33 2.43 -6.66
C GLU A 83 -17.19 3.44 -7.45
N GLN A 84 -18.51 3.37 -7.30
CA GLN A 84 -19.45 4.24 -8.01
C GLN A 84 -19.68 5.57 -7.29
N HIS A 85 -19.45 5.63 -5.98
CA HIS A 85 -19.77 6.79 -5.16
C HIS A 85 -18.52 7.35 -4.50
N ASN A 86 -17.97 8.42 -5.08
CA ASN A 86 -16.82 9.12 -4.49
C ASN A 86 -17.25 9.86 -3.20
N LEU A 87 -16.65 9.49 -2.09
CA LEU A 87 -16.94 10.00 -0.75
C LEU A 87 -15.93 11.05 -0.27
N ALA A 88 -15.01 11.51 -1.13
CA ALA A 88 -13.92 12.40 -0.76
C ALA A 88 -14.38 13.73 -0.14
N ASP A 89 -15.50 14.28 -0.63
CA ASP A 89 -16.08 15.53 -0.12
C ASP A 89 -16.93 15.31 1.14
N LYS A 90 -17.51 14.11 1.28
CA LYS A 90 -18.31 13.74 2.45
C LYS A 90 -17.46 13.43 3.68
N TYR A 91 -16.26 12.85 3.48
CA TYR A 91 -15.34 12.45 4.54
C TYR A 91 -13.93 13.03 4.33
N PRO A 92 -13.80 14.38 4.38
CA PRO A 92 -12.53 15.06 4.09
C PRO A 92 -11.42 14.69 5.09
N GLU A 93 -11.77 14.46 6.36
CA GLU A 93 -10.80 14.07 7.40
C GLU A 93 -10.20 12.69 7.09
N LYS A 94 -11.06 11.69 6.77
CA LYS A 94 -10.61 10.35 6.40
C LYS A 94 -9.77 10.36 5.12
N LYS A 95 -10.18 11.13 4.12
CA LYS A 95 -9.37 11.34 2.91
C LYS A 95 -7.99 11.88 3.24
N ASN A 96 -7.90 12.94 4.06
CA ASN A 96 -6.63 13.59 4.41
C ASN A 96 -5.73 12.66 5.25
N GLU A 97 -6.30 11.89 6.18
CA GLU A 97 -5.59 10.83 6.92
C GLU A 97 -4.94 9.82 5.96
N MET A 98 -5.72 9.31 5.01
CA MET A 98 -5.25 8.31 4.06
C MET A 98 -4.23 8.89 3.05
N VAL A 99 -4.38 10.15 2.63
CA VAL A 99 -3.38 10.84 1.80
C VAL A 99 -2.05 10.92 2.52
N LYS A 100 -2.04 11.33 3.79
CA LYS A 100 -0.83 11.38 4.60
C LYS A 100 -0.18 10.00 4.73
N ALA A 101 -0.96 8.98 5.03
CA ALA A 101 -0.46 7.60 5.13
C ALA A 101 0.11 7.09 3.78
N TYR A 102 -0.52 7.44 2.66
CA TYR A 102 0.01 7.15 1.32
C TYR A 102 1.36 7.85 1.09
N GLU A 103 1.48 9.12 1.43
CA GLU A 103 2.72 9.89 1.24
C GLU A 103 3.88 9.33 2.07
N GLU A 104 3.62 8.90 3.31
CA GLU A 104 4.60 8.23 4.17
C GLU A 104 5.04 6.88 3.56
N TRP A 105 4.09 6.10 3.04
CA TRP A 105 4.37 4.85 2.33
C TRP A 105 5.18 5.10 1.05
N ALA A 106 4.78 6.07 0.23
CA ALA A 106 5.44 6.42 -1.03
C ALA A 106 6.89 6.86 -0.80
N LYS A 107 7.13 7.69 0.22
CA LYS A 107 8.47 8.10 0.63
C LYS A 107 9.33 6.90 1.04
N ARG A 108 8.79 6.00 1.86
CA ARG A 108 9.50 4.78 2.29
C ARG A 108 9.82 3.85 1.13
N CYS A 109 8.92 3.75 0.16
CA CYS A 109 9.08 2.92 -1.04
C CYS A 109 9.85 3.61 -2.17
N MET A 110 10.30 4.86 -1.96
CA MET A 110 11.02 5.67 -2.95
C MET A 110 10.24 5.79 -4.26
N VAL A 111 8.92 6.04 -4.16
CA VAL A 111 8.05 6.26 -5.32
C VAL A 111 8.46 7.57 -5.99
N GLU A 112 8.94 7.48 -7.23
CA GLU A 112 9.36 8.61 -8.05
C GLU A 112 8.29 8.94 -9.10
N PRO A 113 8.18 10.21 -9.54
CA PRO A 113 7.33 10.56 -10.67
C PRO A 113 7.73 9.80 -11.93
N TYR A 114 6.77 9.35 -12.71
CA TYR A 114 7.04 8.66 -13.98
C TYR A 114 7.84 9.57 -14.94
N PRO A 115 9.02 9.15 -15.43
CA PRO A 115 9.93 10.02 -16.15
C PRO A 115 9.44 10.45 -17.56
N GLY A 116 8.36 9.89 -18.07
CA GLY A 116 7.79 10.21 -19.38
C GLY A 116 7.02 11.54 -19.46
N GLN A 117 6.77 12.19 -18.31
CA GLN A 117 6.02 13.46 -18.26
C GLN A 117 6.94 14.64 -17.90
N LYS A 118 7.98 14.90 -18.71
CA LYS A 118 8.60 16.21 -18.67
C LYS A 118 7.55 17.24 -19.07
N LYS A 119 7.20 18.15 -18.16
CA LYS A 119 6.39 19.32 -18.45
C LYS A 119 6.98 20.00 -19.70
N LYS A 120 6.18 20.08 -20.77
CA LYS A 120 6.45 21.00 -21.85
C LYS A 120 6.17 22.42 -21.39
#